data_bacfc02cacd8adc3bac30352331540ad
#
_entry.id   bacfc02cacd8adc3bac30352331540ad
#
_cell.length_a   1.000
_cell.length_b   1.000
_cell.length_c   1.000
_cell.angle_alpha   90.00
_cell.angle_beta   90.00
_cell.angle_gamma   90.00
#
_symmetry.space_group_name_H-M   'P 1'
#
loop_
_entity.id
_entity.type
_entity.pdbx_description
1 polymer ?
#
loop_
_entity_poly.entity_id
_entity_poly.type
_entity_poly.pdbx_seq_one_letter_code
_entity_poly.pdbx_strand_id
1 'polypeptide(L)'
;IKGTGVAALVEILHAHGAVITGSDVSERFYTDEILDKLKIKALPFSSQNITDSVQLVIYSSAYNPETNPDLAEAVKRGIPVLLYTQALGAFSKNAYSCGVCGVHGKTTTTGLCGSIFKELGFPGAVLAGSIISSFGGCTYTSPVSAESSPLKKSFFIAETCEYQRHFMSFCPQKIILTSVES
;
A
#
# COMPACT_ATOMS: atom_id res chain seq x y z
N ILE A 1 10.48 -3.88 2.39
CA ILE A 1 9.94 -2.61 1.90
C ILE A 1 9.85 -2.53 0.37
N LYS A 2 10.66 -3.32 -0.34
CA LYS A 2 10.76 -3.26 -1.82
C LYS A 2 9.67 -4.05 -2.56
N GLY A 3 8.91 -4.92 -1.91
CA GLY A 3 7.79 -5.62 -2.54
C GLY A 3 6.76 -4.62 -3.11
N THR A 4 6.23 -4.86 -4.32
CA THR A 4 5.35 -3.94 -5.06
C THR A 4 4.21 -3.38 -4.20
N GLY A 5 3.47 -4.27 -3.54
CA GLY A 5 2.35 -3.84 -2.70
C GLY A 5 2.79 -3.03 -1.48
N VAL A 6 3.91 -3.40 -0.85
CA VAL A 6 4.45 -2.66 0.29
C VAL A 6 4.95 -1.29 -0.16
N ALA A 7 5.69 -1.20 -1.27
CA ALA A 7 6.18 0.07 -1.82
C ALA A 7 5.01 1.02 -2.17
N ALA A 8 3.93 0.49 -2.74
CA ALA A 8 2.73 1.27 -3.01
C ALA A 8 2.07 1.79 -1.72
N LEU A 9 1.99 0.95 -0.67
CA LEU A 9 1.47 1.41 0.63
C LEU A 9 2.39 2.46 1.27
N VAL A 10 3.71 2.33 1.10
CA VAL A 10 4.71 3.33 1.53
C VAL A 10 4.44 4.70 0.89
N GLU A 11 4.18 4.75 -0.43
CA GLU A 11 3.82 6.01 -1.10
C GLU A 11 2.61 6.67 -0.44
N ILE A 12 1.55 5.90 -0.19
CA ILE A 12 0.32 6.40 0.43
C ILE A 12 0.58 6.90 1.85
N LEU A 13 1.21 6.11 2.69
CA LEU A 13 1.48 6.47 4.08
C LEU A 13 2.41 7.69 4.19
N HIS A 14 3.43 7.76 3.33
CA HIS A 14 4.33 8.91 3.26
C HIS A 14 3.57 10.18 2.86
N ALA A 15 2.68 10.11 1.88
CA ALA A 15 1.84 11.24 1.48
C ALA A 15 0.87 11.71 2.59
N HIS A 16 0.54 10.84 3.55
CA HIS A 16 -0.23 11.15 4.75
C HIS A 16 0.64 11.59 5.94
N GLY A 17 1.94 11.83 5.72
CA GLY A 17 2.84 12.37 6.73
C GLY A 17 3.49 11.34 7.66
N ALA A 18 3.38 10.04 7.36
CA ALA A 18 4.08 9.02 8.13
C ALA A 18 5.61 9.13 7.91
N VAL A 19 6.37 9.02 9.00
CA VAL A 19 7.82 8.85 8.95
C VAL A 19 8.12 7.38 8.73
N ILE A 20 8.76 7.05 7.61
CA ILE A 20 8.92 5.66 7.18
C ILE A 20 10.40 5.31 7.11
N THR A 21 10.76 4.20 7.72
CA THR A 21 12.01 3.46 7.53
C THR A 21 11.68 2.04 7.09
N GLY A 22 12.62 1.34 6.51
CA GLY A 22 12.37 -0.05 6.13
C GLY A 22 13.62 -0.80 5.75
N SER A 23 13.52 -2.11 5.78
CA SER A 23 14.57 -3.06 5.46
C SER A 23 14.16 -3.98 4.32
N ASP A 24 15.14 -4.48 3.58
CA ASP A 24 14.95 -5.48 2.54
C ASP A 24 16.31 -6.09 2.13
N VAL A 25 16.27 -7.04 1.19
CA VAL A 25 17.45 -7.61 0.56
C VAL A 25 18.23 -6.56 -0.23
N SER A 26 19.52 -6.80 -0.45
CA SER A 26 20.39 -5.85 -1.15
C SER A 26 20.13 -5.75 -2.67
N GLU A 27 19.44 -6.73 -3.25
CA GLU A 27 19.07 -6.72 -4.66
C GLU A 27 18.24 -5.49 -5.02
N ARG A 28 18.49 -4.95 -6.22
CA ARG A 28 17.74 -3.80 -6.73
C ARG A 28 16.51 -4.25 -7.51
N PHE A 29 15.38 -3.64 -7.19
CA PHE A 29 14.09 -3.84 -7.85
C PHE A 29 13.63 -2.53 -8.48
N TYR A 30 12.67 -2.58 -9.39
CA TYR A 30 12.08 -1.37 -9.97
C TYR A 30 11.42 -0.45 -8.93
N THR A 31 10.97 -1.02 -7.80
CA THR A 31 10.39 -0.26 -6.67
C THR A 31 11.42 0.57 -5.90
N ASP A 32 12.73 0.30 -6.06
CA ASP A 32 13.77 1.16 -5.49
C ASP A 32 13.68 2.59 -6.05
N GLU A 33 13.23 2.78 -7.29
CA GLU A 33 13.01 4.12 -7.86
C GLU A 33 11.94 4.90 -7.10
N ILE A 34 10.91 4.21 -6.59
CA ILE A 34 9.87 4.80 -5.75
C ILE A 34 10.47 5.26 -4.42
N LEU A 35 11.24 4.38 -3.78
CA LEU A 35 11.90 4.66 -2.50
C LEU A 35 12.92 5.80 -2.64
N ASP A 36 13.69 5.81 -3.73
CA ASP A 36 14.65 6.89 -4.04
C ASP A 36 13.95 8.26 -4.17
N LYS A 37 12.80 8.33 -4.87
CA LYS A 37 11.99 9.56 -4.98
C LYS A 37 11.50 10.05 -3.63
N LEU A 38 11.15 9.14 -2.72
CA LEU A 38 10.70 9.44 -1.36
C LEU A 38 11.87 9.69 -0.39
N LYS A 39 13.13 9.53 -0.85
CA LYS A 39 14.35 9.61 -0.05
C LYS A 39 14.38 8.58 1.09
N ILE A 40 13.78 7.43 0.89
CA ILE A 40 13.76 6.31 1.82
C ILE A 40 14.80 5.29 1.39
N LYS A 41 15.79 5.04 2.23
CA LYS A 41 16.83 4.04 1.99
C LYS A 41 16.42 2.71 2.62
N ALA A 42 16.37 1.65 1.82
CA ALA A 42 16.20 0.29 2.34
C ALA A 42 17.47 -0.14 3.09
N LEU A 43 17.32 -0.58 4.32
CA LEU A 43 18.39 -1.06 5.20
C LEU A 43 18.51 -2.59 5.11
N PRO A 44 19.66 -3.18 5.44
CA PRO A 44 19.75 -4.61 5.68
C PRO A 44 18.86 -5.01 6.87
N PHE A 45 18.36 -6.25 6.88
CA PHE A 45 17.61 -6.76 8.04
C PHE A 45 18.48 -6.77 9.30
N SER A 46 17.98 -6.17 10.38
CA SER A 46 18.67 -6.08 11.66
C SER A 46 17.71 -5.71 12.79
N SER A 47 17.81 -6.36 13.94
CA SER A 47 17.06 -5.96 15.14
C SER A 47 17.29 -4.49 15.55
N GLN A 48 18.42 -3.90 15.15
CA GLN A 48 18.74 -2.51 15.41
C GLN A 48 17.87 -1.50 14.62
N ASN A 49 17.20 -1.96 13.55
CA ASN A 49 16.27 -1.12 12.80
C ASN A 49 15.01 -0.77 13.60
N ILE A 50 14.71 -1.58 14.63
CA ILE A 50 13.56 -1.38 15.51
C ILE A 50 13.97 -0.48 16.68
N THR A 51 13.88 0.82 16.45
CA THR A 51 14.17 1.84 17.46
C THR A 51 12.96 2.14 18.34
N ASP A 52 13.13 2.93 19.41
CA ASP A 52 12.04 3.30 20.31
C ASP A 52 10.99 4.22 19.65
N SER A 53 11.32 4.81 18.52
CA SER A 53 10.39 5.63 17.73
C SER A 53 9.45 4.82 16.83
N VAL A 54 9.70 3.51 16.64
CA VAL A 54 8.86 2.65 15.80
C VAL A 54 7.55 2.35 16.51
N GLN A 55 6.44 2.74 15.90
CA GLN A 55 5.09 2.57 16.44
C GLN A 55 4.32 1.40 15.79
N LEU A 56 4.71 1.01 14.57
CA LEU A 56 4.06 -0.04 13.79
C LEU A 56 5.06 -0.65 12.82
N VAL A 57 5.02 -1.96 12.67
CA VAL A 57 5.79 -2.67 11.64
C VAL A 57 4.82 -3.31 10.65
N ILE A 58 5.04 -3.10 9.35
CA ILE A 58 4.27 -3.69 8.26
C ILE A 58 5.21 -4.58 7.44
N TYR A 59 4.81 -5.81 7.17
CA TYR A 59 5.66 -6.76 6.45
C TYR A 59 4.95 -7.48 5.31
N SER A 60 5.74 -7.98 4.37
CA SER A 60 5.27 -8.82 3.26
C SER A 60 5.19 -10.29 3.69
N SER A 61 4.25 -11.04 3.13
CA SER A 61 4.13 -12.50 3.31
C SER A 61 5.37 -13.30 2.85
N ALA A 62 6.32 -12.65 2.17
CA ALA A 62 7.60 -13.26 1.82
C ALA A 62 8.52 -13.49 3.03
N TYR A 63 8.24 -12.85 4.17
CA TYR A 63 9.07 -12.94 5.37
C TYR A 63 8.29 -13.56 6.53
N ASN A 64 9.03 -14.34 7.34
CA ASN A 64 8.47 -14.97 8.53
C ASN A 64 8.87 -14.17 9.78
N PRO A 65 7.90 -13.79 10.65
CA PRO A 65 8.19 -13.10 11.92
C PRO A 65 9.15 -13.82 12.85
N GLU A 66 9.23 -15.16 12.78
CA GLU A 66 10.13 -15.93 13.65
C GLU A 66 11.59 -15.91 13.18
N THR A 67 11.84 -15.71 11.89
CA THR A 67 13.19 -15.80 11.29
C THR A 67 13.75 -14.47 10.85
N ASN A 68 12.90 -13.47 10.61
CA ASN A 68 13.36 -12.15 10.24
C ASN A 68 13.71 -11.32 11.50
N PRO A 69 14.95 -10.78 11.62
CA PRO A 69 15.39 -10.13 12.86
C PRO A 69 14.63 -8.84 13.20
N ASP A 70 14.16 -8.08 12.20
CA ASP A 70 13.34 -6.89 12.43
C ASP A 70 11.99 -7.28 13.05
N LEU A 71 11.34 -8.28 12.46
CA LEU A 71 10.02 -8.74 12.90
C LEU A 71 10.08 -9.39 14.28
N ALA A 72 11.09 -10.22 14.52
CA ALA A 72 11.31 -10.85 15.84
C ALA A 72 11.53 -9.81 16.93
N GLU A 73 12.31 -8.77 16.67
CA GLU A 73 12.55 -7.70 17.64
C GLU A 73 11.29 -6.85 17.88
N ALA A 74 10.52 -6.56 16.83
CA ALA A 74 9.25 -5.84 16.97
C ALA A 74 8.26 -6.59 17.86
N VAL A 75 8.10 -7.90 17.63
CA VAL A 75 7.23 -8.77 18.47
C VAL A 75 7.74 -8.81 19.91
N LYS A 76 9.04 -8.97 20.13
CA LYS A 76 9.67 -8.98 21.46
C LYS A 76 9.40 -7.68 22.23
N ARG A 77 9.40 -6.53 21.55
CA ARG A 77 9.12 -5.22 22.15
C ARG A 77 7.62 -4.90 22.28
N GLY A 78 6.73 -5.80 21.84
CA GLY A 78 5.29 -5.57 21.87
C GLY A 78 4.81 -4.50 20.88
N ILE A 79 5.62 -4.18 19.86
CA ILE A 79 5.23 -3.27 18.79
C ILE A 79 4.24 -3.99 17.88
N PRO A 80 3.11 -3.36 17.50
CA PRO A 80 2.16 -3.95 16.56
C PRO A 80 2.84 -4.34 15.24
N VAL A 81 2.60 -5.58 14.79
CA VAL A 81 3.15 -6.11 13.53
C VAL A 81 1.98 -6.54 12.66
N LEU A 82 1.85 -5.95 11.48
CA LEU A 82 0.77 -6.22 10.54
C LEU A 82 1.32 -6.79 9.23
N LEU A 83 0.65 -7.82 8.73
CA LEU A 83 0.86 -8.20 7.34
C LEU A 83 0.39 -7.04 6.43
N TYR A 84 1.07 -6.84 5.30
CA TYR A 84 0.74 -5.80 4.31
C TYR A 84 -0.78 -5.74 4.02
N THR A 85 -1.42 -6.89 3.81
CA THR A 85 -2.85 -6.97 3.50
C THR A 85 -3.74 -6.53 4.67
N GLN A 86 -3.32 -6.78 5.91
CA GLN A 86 -4.02 -6.30 7.10
C GLN A 86 -3.90 -4.78 7.24
N ALA A 87 -2.71 -4.24 6.98
CA ALA A 87 -2.48 -2.80 6.99
C ALA A 87 -3.30 -2.09 5.90
N LEU A 88 -3.34 -2.66 4.69
CA LEU A 88 -4.17 -2.17 3.59
C LEU A 88 -5.66 -2.19 3.97
N GLY A 89 -6.13 -3.28 4.57
CA GLY A 89 -7.49 -3.42 5.06
C GLY A 89 -7.84 -2.39 6.14
N ALA A 90 -6.94 -2.15 7.08
CA ALA A 90 -7.11 -1.13 8.12
C ALA A 90 -7.17 0.28 7.53
N PHE A 91 -6.28 0.60 6.57
CA PHE A 91 -6.29 1.87 5.87
C PHE A 91 -7.62 2.10 5.12
N SER A 92 -8.09 1.09 4.41
CA SER A 92 -9.31 1.16 3.60
C SER A 92 -10.58 1.46 4.40
N LYS A 93 -10.63 1.08 5.69
CA LYS A 93 -11.80 1.33 6.55
C LYS A 93 -12.03 2.81 6.84
N ASN A 94 -10.99 3.63 6.73
CA ASN A 94 -11.06 5.07 6.98
C ASN A 94 -11.51 5.88 5.75
N ALA A 95 -11.76 5.22 4.62
CA ALA A 95 -12.15 5.85 3.36
C ALA A 95 -13.40 5.16 2.76
N TYR A 96 -14.02 5.81 1.77
CA TYR A 96 -15.00 5.14 0.94
C TYR A 96 -14.25 4.27 -0.07
N SER A 97 -14.18 2.97 0.21
CA SER A 97 -13.27 2.07 -0.48
C SER A 97 -13.94 1.25 -1.58
N CYS A 98 -13.19 1.04 -2.66
CA CYS A 98 -13.55 0.21 -3.80
C CYS A 98 -12.43 -0.77 -4.13
N GLY A 99 -12.75 -2.05 -4.25
CA GLY A 99 -11.84 -3.08 -4.72
C GLY A 99 -12.02 -3.34 -6.21
N VAL A 100 -10.93 -3.39 -6.96
CA VAL A 100 -10.94 -3.81 -8.37
C VAL A 100 -10.40 -5.23 -8.45
N CYS A 101 -11.26 -6.17 -8.79
CA CYS A 101 -10.95 -7.60 -8.88
C CYS A 101 -11.26 -8.19 -10.25
N GLY A 102 -10.81 -9.42 -10.50
CA GLY A 102 -11.01 -10.14 -11.75
C GLY A 102 -9.72 -10.74 -12.29
N VAL A 103 -9.82 -11.61 -13.27
CA VAL A 103 -8.65 -12.30 -13.85
C VAL A 103 -7.82 -11.34 -14.67
N HIS A 104 -8.44 -10.54 -15.53
CA HIS A 104 -7.80 -9.56 -16.40
C HIS A 104 -8.37 -8.15 -16.21
N GLY A 105 -7.59 -7.13 -16.56
CA GLY A 105 -8.05 -5.74 -16.60
C GLY A 105 -8.00 -4.99 -15.26
N LYS A 106 -7.62 -5.63 -14.15
CA LYS A 106 -7.53 -4.98 -12.82
C LYS A 106 -6.71 -3.70 -12.85
N THR A 107 -5.44 -3.81 -13.22
CA THR A 107 -4.49 -2.67 -13.23
C THR A 107 -4.95 -1.57 -14.17
N THR A 108 -5.44 -1.92 -15.36
CA THR A 108 -5.95 -0.94 -16.33
C THR A 108 -7.15 -0.18 -15.76
N THR A 109 -8.12 -0.89 -15.19
CA THR A 109 -9.31 -0.29 -14.59
C THR A 109 -8.95 0.59 -13.39
N THR A 110 -8.06 0.13 -12.52
CA THR A 110 -7.56 0.91 -11.38
C THR A 110 -6.85 2.17 -11.86
N GLY A 111 -6.00 2.07 -12.89
CA GLY A 111 -5.31 3.20 -13.49
C GLY A 111 -6.26 4.22 -14.11
N LEU A 112 -7.31 3.79 -14.80
CA LEU A 112 -8.34 4.66 -15.35
C LEU A 112 -9.10 5.39 -14.24
N CYS A 113 -9.54 4.69 -13.20
CA CYS A 113 -10.19 5.30 -12.05
C CYS A 113 -9.31 6.37 -11.39
N GLY A 114 -8.02 6.06 -11.19
CA GLY A 114 -7.07 7.00 -10.61
C GLY A 114 -6.82 8.23 -11.49
N SER A 115 -6.74 8.05 -12.80
CA SER A 115 -6.60 9.17 -13.74
C SER A 115 -7.82 10.10 -13.69
N ILE A 116 -9.03 9.54 -13.64
CA ILE A 116 -10.27 10.32 -13.50
C ILE A 116 -10.28 11.06 -12.15
N PHE A 117 -9.91 10.40 -11.06
CA PHE A 117 -9.86 11.03 -9.73
C PHE A 117 -8.85 12.17 -9.67
N LYS A 118 -7.70 11.99 -10.32
CA LYS A 118 -6.67 13.02 -10.43
C LYS A 118 -7.18 14.24 -11.17
N GLU A 119 -7.81 14.07 -12.33
CA GLU A 119 -8.36 15.17 -13.16
C GLU A 119 -9.51 15.89 -12.44
N LEU A 120 -10.35 15.18 -11.73
CA LEU A 120 -11.47 15.76 -10.99
C LEU A 120 -11.09 16.32 -9.62
N GLY A 121 -9.82 16.13 -9.18
CA GLY A 121 -9.36 16.60 -7.88
C GLY A 121 -10.07 15.94 -6.71
N PHE A 122 -10.53 14.68 -6.84
CA PHE A 122 -11.16 13.97 -5.73
C PHE A 122 -10.15 13.65 -4.62
N PRO A 123 -10.51 13.85 -3.34
CA PRO A 123 -9.67 13.48 -2.22
C PRO A 123 -9.61 11.96 -2.08
N GLY A 124 -8.42 11.41 -1.91
CA GLY A 124 -8.25 9.99 -1.68
C GLY A 124 -6.98 9.42 -2.27
N ALA A 125 -6.91 8.11 -2.31
CA ALA A 125 -5.78 7.37 -2.83
C ALA A 125 -6.24 6.23 -3.76
N VAL A 126 -5.41 5.94 -4.75
CA VAL A 126 -5.57 4.81 -5.67
C VAL A 126 -4.29 3.99 -5.67
N LEU A 127 -4.42 2.67 -5.49
CA LEU A 127 -3.32 1.72 -5.44
C LEU A 127 -3.46 0.71 -6.58
N ALA A 128 -2.54 0.75 -7.53
CA ALA A 128 -2.45 -0.19 -8.64
C ALA A 128 -1.38 -1.26 -8.38
N GLY A 129 -1.50 -2.41 -9.02
CA GLY A 129 -0.54 -3.52 -8.91
C GLY A 129 0.76 -3.32 -9.68
N SER A 130 0.89 -2.23 -10.45
CA SER A 130 2.10 -1.88 -11.18
C SER A 130 2.19 -0.36 -11.40
N ILE A 131 3.33 0.09 -11.96
CA ILE A 131 3.53 1.50 -12.27
C ILE A 131 2.53 1.96 -13.34
N ILE A 132 1.85 3.07 -13.06
CA ILE A 132 0.94 3.77 -13.97
C ILE A 132 1.60 5.06 -14.41
N SER A 133 1.79 5.23 -15.71
CA SER A 133 2.51 6.38 -16.28
C SER A 133 1.90 7.73 -15.87
N SER A 134 0.56 7.83 -15.78
CA SER A 134 -0.13 9.06 -15.38
C SER A 134 0.07 9.42 -13.90
N PHE A 135 0.46 8.46 -13.06
CA PHE A 135 0.77 8.68 -11.65
C PHE A 135 2.27 8.96 -11.43
N GLY A 136 3.10 8.34 -12.27
CA GLY A 136 4.55 8.27 -12.08
C GLY A 136 5.00 7.29 -10.99
N GLY A 137 4.11 6.39 -10.55
CA GLY A 137 4.30 5.37 -9.51
C GLY A 137 3.18 4.34 -9.50
N CYS A 138 3.12 3.53 -8.47
CA CYS A 138 2.05 2.54 -8.27
C CYS A 138 0.80 3.15 -7.63
N THR A 139 0.90 4.39 -7.14
CA THR A 139 -0.20 5.04 -6.44
C THR A 139 -0.45 6.45 -6.94
N TYR A 140 -1.67 6.89 -6.75
CA TYR A 140 -2.05 8.30 -6.75
C TYR A 140 -2.60 8.64 -5.38
N THR A 141 -2.13 9.72 -4.77
CA THR A 141 -2.67 10.26 -3.53
C THR A 141 -2.99 11.73 -3.73
N SER A 142 -4.24 12.09 -3.48
CA SER A 142 -4.69 13.47 -3.60
C SER A 142 -4.21 14.32 -2.43
N PRO A 143 -3.71 15.53 -2.67
CA PRO A 143 -3.41 16.50 -1.62
C PRO A 143 -4.67 17.17 -1.05
N VAL A 144 -5.83 16.95 -1.66
CA VAL A 144 -7.09 17.57 -1.27
C VAL A 144 -7.67 16.89 -0.04
N SER A 145 -8.14 17.67 0.94
CA SER A 145 -8.74 17.12 2.15
C SER A 145 -10.12 16.52 1.87
N ALA A 146 -10.51 15.52 2.69
CA ALA A 146 -11.83 14.90 2.60
C ALA A 146 -12.98 15.89 2.81
N GLU A 147 -12.75 16.95 3.58
CA GLU A 147 -13.76 17.99 3.87
C GLU A 147 -14.15 18.80 2.61
N SER A 148 -13.23 18.89 1.64
CA SER A 148 -13.47 19.55 0.35
C SER A 148 -14.28 18.69 -0.62
N SER A 149 -14.51 17.42 -0.30
CA SER A 149 -15.31 16.51 -1.13
C SER A 149 -16.81 16.73 -0.91
N PRO A 150 -17.64 16.68 -1.96
CA PRO A 150 -19.09 16.70 -1.83
C PRO A 150 -19.65 15.67 -0.86
N LEU A 151 -18.97 14.53 -0.74
CA LEU A 151 -19.35 13.44 0.18
C LEU A 151 -18.70 13.56 1.57
N LYS A 152 -17.85 14.57 1.80
CA LYS A 152 -17.04 14.73 3.03
C LYS A 152 -16.28 13.46 3.43
N LYS A 153 -15.85 12.70 2.45
CA LYS A 153 -15.10 11.43 2.60
C LYS A 153 -13.97 11.38 1.59
N SER A 154 -12.87 10.80 2.00
CA SER A 154 -11.81 10.40 1.06
C SER A 154 -12.18 9.06 0.40
N PHE A 155 -11.68 8.86 -0.80
CA PHE A 155 -11.84 7.61 -1.54
C PHE A 155 -10.58 6.78 -1.45
N PHE A 156 -10.77 5.46 -1.48
CA PHE A 156 -9.66 4.54 -1.61
C PHE A 156 -9.99 3.45 -2.62
N ILE A 157 -9.27 3.42 -3.72
CA ILE A 157 -9.42 2.38 -4.74
C ILE A 157 -8.15 1.52 -4.74
N ALA A 158 -8.31 0.22 -4.60
CA ALA A 158 -7.18 -0.68 -4.65
C ALA A 158 -7.45 -1.84 -5.60
N GLU A 159 -6.41 -2.18 -6.37
CA GLU A 159 -6.37 -3.48 -7.04
C GLU A 159 -6.30 -4.57 -5.99
N THR A 160 -7.22 -5.53 -6.05
CA THR A 160 -7.28 -6.65 -5.12
C THR A 160 -6.75 -7.91 -5.78
N CYS A 161 -5.79 -8.54 -5.13
CA CYS A 161 -5.19 -9.76 -5.61
C CYS A 161 -5.86 -10.97 -4.95
N GLU A 162 -6.25 -11.95 -5.75
CA GLU A 162 -6.80 -13.23 -5.30
C GLU A 162 -5.71 -14.16 -4.74
N TYR A 163 -4.44 -13.90 -5.01
CA TYR A 163 -3.31 -14.69 -4.55
C TYR A 163 -3.29 -14.80 -3.02
N GLN A 164 -3.20 -16.01 -2.52
CA GLN A 164 -3.22 -16.33 -1.07
C GLN A 164 -4.40 -15.69 -0.30
N ARG A 165 -5.51 -15.42 -0.97
CA ARG A 165 -6.70 -14.77 -0.39
C ARG A 165 -6.41 -13.38 0.21
N HIS A 166 -5.47 -12.65 -0.34
CA HIS A 166 -5.09 -11.31 0.15
C HIS A 166 -6.29 -10.36 0.22
N PHE A 167 -7.27 -10.51 -0.68
CA PHE A 167 -8.51 -9.71 -0.66
C PHE A 167 -9.36 -9.90 0.59
N MET A 168 -9.18 -10.98 1.36
CA MET A 168 -10.00 -11.24 2.57
C MET A 168 -9.77 -10.21 3.69
N SER A 169 -8.62 -9.55 3.70
CA SER A 169 -8.32 -8.48 4.65
C SER A 169 -8.87 -7.11 4.22
N PHE A 170 -9.24 -6.97 2.94
CA PHE A 170 -9.77 -5.76 2.36
C PHE A 170 -11.29 -5.86 2.23
N CYS A 171 -12.03 -5.07 3.00
CA CYS A 171 -13.49 -5.08 3.03
C CYS A 171 -14.04 -3.79 2.38
N PRO A 172 -13.99 -3.65 1.05
CA PRO A 172 -14.44 -2.46 0.37
C PRO A 172 -15.99 -2.35 0.38
N GLN A 173 -16.51 -1.12 0.35
CA GLN A 173 -17.95 -0.87 0.20
C GLN A 173 -18.43 -1.14 -1.23
N LYS A 174 -17.53 -1.08 -2.21
CA LYS A 174 -17.81 -1.34 -3.62
C LYS A 174 -16.78 -2.29 -4.22
N ILE A 175 -17.20 -3.03 -5.21
CA ILE A 175 -16.34 -3.92 -5.98
C ILE A 175 -16.59 -3.65 -7.47
N ILE A 176 -15.51 -3.51 -8.22
CA ILE A 176 -15.51 -3.55 -9.68
C ILE A 176 -14.94 -4.91 -10.10
N LEU A 177 -15.78 -5.74 -10.68
CA LEU A 177 -15.38 -7.04 -11.23
C LEU A 177 -15.12 -6.88 -12.72
N THR A 178 -13.85 -7.00 -13.13
CA THR A 178 -13.43 -6.74 -14.51
C THR A 178 -13.65 -7.95 -15.44
N SER A 179 -13.41 -9.13 -14.93
CA SER A 179 -13.60 -10.39 -15.69
C SER A 179 -13.72 -11.59 -14.76
N VAL A 180 -14.41 -12.62 -15.24
CA VAL A 180 -14.52 -13.94 -14.61
C VAL A 180 -14.13 -14.97 -15.67
N GLU A 181 -13.28 -15.91 -15.32
CA GLU A 181 -13.00 -17.08 -16.13
C GLU A 181 -13.71 -18.30 -15.51
N SER A 182 -14.29 -19.11 -16.38
CA SER A 182 -14.95 -20.38 -16.03
C SER A 182 -13.97 -21.54 -16.08
#